data_aef6c5f5172e3764ab4c147eea8e2910
#
_entry.id   aef6c5f5172e3764ab4c147eea8e2910
#
_cell.length_a   1.000
_cell.length_b   1.000
_cell.length_c   1.000
_cell.angle_alpha   90.00
_cell.angle_beta   90.00
_cell.angle_gamma   90.00
#
_symmetry.space_group_name_H-M   'P 1'
#
loop_
_entity.id
_entity.type
_entity.pdbx_description
1 polymer ?
#
loop_
_entity_poly.entity_id
_entity_poly.type
_entity_poly.pdbx_seq_one_letter_code
_entity_poly.pdbx_strand_id
1 'polypeptide(L)'
;MKTRLDAELVRRELARSRDAAADLIEKRSVLVNGIPATKPATQVDAQTSIVIAGERDDFVSRGGHKLDGALAHFSGVKVEGKRCLDAGASTGGFTDVLLRRNASHVVAVDVGYGQLAWELRQNERVTILDRTNIRHLTGEMVGEPIDLVVADLSFISLTLVLPALAAVSRPDADFVVMVKPQFEVGREKLGAGGVVRDPQLRKSAVIDVADSAYDVGLGTLGVTASSLPGPAGNVEYFLWLRRGAPQIDLEAIDEAIAKGPQ
;
A
#
# COMPACT_ATOMS: atom_id res chain seq x y z
N MET A 1 -17.10 28.52 -6.04
CA MET A 1 -15.87 29.34 -6.21
C MET A 1 -15.07 28.70 -7.33
N LYS A 2 -14.59 29.48 -8.30
CA LYS A 2 -13.78 28.95 -9.42
C LYS A 2 -12.31 28.93 -9.02
N THR A 3 -11.64 27.84 -9.39
CA THR A 3 -10.22 27.57 -9.10
C THR A 3 -9.51 27.20 -10.39
N ARG A 4 -8.23 27.44 -10.49
CA ARG A 4 -7.42 27.00 -11.65
C ARG A 4 -7.38 25.47 -11.73
N LEU A 5 -7.42 24.91 -12.93
CA LEU A 5 -7.41 23.46 -13.17
C LEU A 5 -6.16 22.78 -12.59
N ASP A 6 -4.96 23.37 -12.74
CA ASP A 6 -3.72 22.84 -12.19
C ASP A 6 -3.77 22.73 -10.64
N ALA A 7 -4.36 23.73 -9.97
CA ALA A 7 -4.53 23.71 -8.51
C ALA A 7 -5.63 22.74 -8.08
N GLU A 8 -6.72 22.64 -8.85
CA GLU A 8 -7.83 21.73 -8.57
C GLU A 8 -7.44 20.26 -8.75
N LEU A 9 -6.58 19.93 -9.75
CA LEU A 9 -6.01 18.60 -9.92
C LEU A 9 -5.20 18.16 -8.68
N VAL A 10 -4.40 19.07 -8.13
CA VAL A 10 -3.64 18.77 -6.89
C VAL A 10 -4.60 18.63 -5.71
N ARG A 11 -5.59 19.53 -5.56
CA ARG A 11 -6.58 19.48 -4.48
C ARG A 11 -7.41 18.19 -4.49
N ARG A 12 -7.72 17.64 -5.68
CA ARG A 12 -8.43 16.36 -5.86
C ARG A 12 -7.49 15.16 -5.87
N GLU A 13 -6.19 15.35 -5.59
CA GLU A 13 -5.17 14.29 -5.60
C GLU A 13 -5.03 13.58 -6.96
N LEU A 14 -5.47 14.23 -8.05
CA LEU A 14 -5.31 13.77 -9.43
C LEU A 14 -3.92 14.07 -9.99
N ALA A 15 -3.14 14.92 -9.33
CA ALA A 15 -1.74 15.20 -9.63
C ALA A 15 -0.97 15.49 -8.34
N ARG A 16 0.28 15.03 -8.26
CA ARG A 16 1.15 15.18 -7.08
C ARG A 16 1.66 16.61 -6.83
N SER A 17 1.69 17.44 -7.89
CA SER A 17 2.12 18.84 -7.86
C SER A 17 1.48 19.61 -8.99
N ARG A 18 1.56 20.96 -8.94
CA ARG A 18 1.06 21.82 -10.02
C ARG A 18 1.84 21.63 -11.32
N ASP A 19 3.13 21.33 -11.24
CA ASP A 19 3.96 21.04 -12.41
C ASP A 19 3.54 19.72 -13.06
N ALA A 20 3.33 18.66 -12.25
CA ALA A 20 2.79 17.38 -12.74
C ALA A 20 1.37 17.55 -13.34
N ALA A 21 0.55 18.41 -12.77
CA ALA A 21 -0.76 18.75 -13.35
C ALA A 21 -0.64 19.47 -14.69
N ALA A 22 0.33 20.38 -14.82
CA ALA A 22 0.59 21.07 -16.08
C ALA A 22 1.06 20.10 -17.17
N ASP A 23 1.95 19.16 -16.87
CA ASP A 23 2.41 18.11 -17.78
C ASP A 23 1.25 17.23 -18.29
N LEU A 24 0.34 16.82 -17.40
CA LEU A 24 -0.84 16.05 -17.77
C LEU A 24 -1.77 16.84 -18.71
N ILE A 25 -1.93 18.15 -18.49
CA ILE A 25 -2.74 19.03 -19.34
C ILE A 25 -2.07 19.22 -20.70
N GLU A 26 -0.75 19.42 -20.74
CA GLU A 26 0.01 19.56 -21.99
C GLU A 26 -0.09 18.30 -22.86
N LYS A 27 -0.01 17.11 -22.23
CA LYS A 27 -0.22 15.81 -22.88
C LYS A 27 -1.68 15.55 -23.28
N ARG A 28 -2.59 16.53 -23.05
CA ARG A 28 -4.04 16.40 -23.28
C ARG A 28 -4.72 15.24 -22.58
N SER A 29 -4.10 14.75 -21.52
CA SER A 29 -4.62 13.63 -20.72
C SER A 29 -5.68 14.07 -19.69
N VAL A 30 -5.95 15.36 -19.54
CA VAL A 30 -6.97 15.88 -18.62
C VAL A 30 -8.23 16.23 -19.40
N LEU A 31 -9.33 15.53 -19.09
CA LEU A 31 -10.66 15.84 -19.63
C LEU A 31 -11.44 16.69 -18.62
N VAL A 32 -11.94 17.82 -19.04
CA VAL A 32 -12.85 18.69 -18.27
C VAL A 32 -14.23 18.60 -18.94
N ASN A 33 -15.21 18.06 -18.24
CA ASN A 33 -16.53 17.75 -18.79
C ASN A 33 -16.48 16.96 -20.12
N GLY A 34 -15.55 15.99 -20.20
CA GLY A 34 -15.33 15.14 -21.38
C GLY A 34 -14.49 15.78 -22.50
N ILE A 35 -14.04 17.03 -22.37
CA ILE A 35 -13.26 17.75 -23.40
C ILE A 35 -11.80 17.87 -22.91
N PRO A 36 -10.78 17.53 -23.74
CA PRO A 36 -9.39 17.69 -23.37
C PRO A 36 -9.04 19.15 -23.02
N ALA A 37 -8.54 19.35 -21.81
CA ALA A 37 -8.04 20.64 -21.36
C ALA A 37 -6.69 20.96 -22.04
N THR A 38 -6.49 22.25 -22.35
CA THR A 38 -5.27 22.71 -23.03
C THR A 38 -4.49 23.76 -22.24
N LYS A 39 -5.05 24.25 -21.12
CA LYS A 39 -4.44 25.33 -20.33
C LYS A 39 -4.52 25.03 -18.83
N PRO A 40 -3.38 25.03 -18.09
CA PRO A 40 -3.38 24.87 -16.64
C PRO A 40 -4.23 25.91 -15.89
N ALA A 41 -4.38 27.12 -16.47
CA ALA A 41 -5.15 28.21 -15.89
C ALA A 41 -6.68 28.12 -16.16
N THR A 42 -7.16 27.05 -16.81
CA THR A 42 -8.60 26.83 -17.04
C THR A 42 -9.35 26.91 -15.71
N GLN A 43 -10.45 27.67 -15.69
CA GLN A 43 -11.25 27.86 -14.47
C GLN A 43 -12.28 26.75 -14.32
N VAL A 44 -12.22 26.04 -13.22
CA VAL A 44 -13.12 24.94 -12.85
C VAL A 44 -13.71 25.18 -11.47
N ASP A 45 -14.81 24.53 -11.14
CA ASP A 45 -15.42 24.55 -9.81
C ASP A 45 -15.51 23.14 -9.20
N ALA A 46 -16.06 23.06 -8.00
CA ALA A 46 -16.15 21.79 -7.28
C ALA A 46 -17.03 20.74 -7.98
N GLN A 47 -17.96 21.16 -8.82
CA GLN A 47 -18.90 20.28 -9.55
C GLN A 47 -18.42 19.93 -10.97
N THR A 48 -17.35 20.57 -11.44
CA THR A 48 -16.78 20.30 -12.76
C THR A 48 -16.23 18.88 -12.80
N SER A 49 -16.69 18.06 -13.77
CA SER A 49 -16.13 16.73 -14.01
C SER A 49 -14.70 16.88 -14.55
N ILE A 50 -13.74 16.30 -13.85
CA ILE A 50 -12.33 16.25 -14.26
C ILE A 50 -11.91 14.79 -14.26
N VAL A 51 -11.47 14.29 -15.42
CA VAL A 51 -11.02 12.91 -15.62
C VAL A 51 -9.64 12.96 -16.28
N ILE A 52 -8.72 12.11 -15.82
CA ILE A 52 -7.46 11.91 -16.54
C ILE A 52 -7.67 10.76 -17.53
N ALA A 53 -7.57 11.07 -18.83
CA ALA A 53 -7.66 10.09 -19.91
C ALA A 53 -6.27 9.56 -20.27
N GLY A 54 -6.17 8.28 -20.52
CA GLY A 54 -4.94 7.58 -20.87
C GLY A 54 -4.54 6.52 -19.84
N GLU A 55 -3.72 5.58 -20.23
CA GLU A 55 -3.05 4.69 -19.28
C GLU A 55 -2.19 5.56 -18.35
N ARG A 56 -2.48 5.52 -17.05
CA ARG A 56 -1.56 6.10 -16.06
C ARG A 56 -0.31 5.23 -16.07
N ASP A 57 0.83 5.80 -16.48
CA ASP A 57 2.14 5.17 -16.25
C ASP A 57 2.44 5.05 -14.73
N ASP A 58 1.72 5.81 -13.91
CA ASP A 58 1.89 5.87 -12.47
C ASP A 58 0.73 5.21 -11.72
N PHE A 59 0.99 4.67 -10.53
CA PHE A 59 -0.05 4.10 -9.65
C PHE A 59 -0.92 5.21 -9.05
N VAL A 60 -2.14 4.86 -8.59
CA VAL A 60 -3.07 5.81 -7.97
C VAL A 60 -2.49 6.51 -6.74
N SER A 61 -1.46 5.94 -6.12
CA SER A 61 -0.70 6.57 -5.03
C SER A 61 0.75 6.10 -4.98
N ARG A 62 1.60 6.82 -4.24
CA ARG A 62 3.00 6.45 -3.97
C ARG A 62 3.16 5.06 -3.35
N GLY A 63 2.14 4.57 -2.62
CA GLY A 63 2.12 3.22 -2.07
C GLY A 63 2.31 2.15 -3.14
N GLY A 64 1.76 2.35 -4.34
CA GLY A 64 1.91 1.42 -5.46
C GLY A 64 3.37 1.12 -5.79
N HIS A 65 4.22 2.14 -5.87
CA HIS A 65 5.66 1.94 -6.14
C HIS A 65 6.37 1.13 -5.06
N LYS A 66 5.93 1.23 -3.80
CA LYS A 66 6.50 0.43 -2.71
C LYS A 66 6.20 -1.05 -2.89
N LEU A 67 4.91 -1.39 -3.10
CA LEU A 67 4.51 -2.78 -3.32
C LEU A 67 5.10 -3.34 -4.61
N ASP A 68 5.10 -2.57 -5.70
CA ASP A 68 5.66 -3.00 -6.97
C ASP A 68 7.15 -3.34 -6.86
N GLY A 69 7.93 -2.50 -6.14
CA GLY A 69 9.33 -2.77 -5.82
C GLY A 69 9.52 -4.02 -4.96
N ALA A 70 8.67 -4.22 -3.93
CA ALA A 70 8.72 -5.41 -3.09
C ALA A 70 8.41 -6.70 -3.89
N LEU A 71 7.39 -6.68 -4.75
CA LEU A 71 7.03 -7.82 -5.61
C LEU A 71 8.06 -8.09 -6.71
N ALA A 72 8.79 -7.07 -7.16
CA ALA A 72 9.93 -7.26 -8.06
C ALA A 72 11.11 -7.95 -7.35
N HIS A 73 11.35 -7.59 -6.08
CA HIS A 73 12.36 -8.23 -5.25
C HIS A 73 11.98 -9.68 -4.88
N PHE A 74 10.75 -9.90 -4.47
CA PHE A 74 10.22 -11.22 -4.11
C PHE A 74 9.63 -11.95 -5.33
N SER A 75 10.47 -12.28 -6.31
CA SER A 75 10.05 -12.85 -7.60
C SER A 75 9.27 -14.18 -7.49
N GLY A 76 9.34 -14.85 -6.33
CA GLY A 76 8.55 -16.04 -6.01
C GLY A 76 7.09 -15.78 -5.70
N VAL A 77 6.71 -14.54 -5.32
CA VAL A 77 5.32 -14.16 -5.07
C VAL A 77 4.57 -14.02 -6.39
N LYS A 78 3.50 -14.78 -6.57
CA LYS A 78 2.64 -14.72 -7.76
C LYS A 78 1.37 -13.97 -7.42
N VAL A 79 0.98 -13.03 -8.28
CA VAL A 79 -0.25 -12.22 -8.13
C VAL A 79 -1.32 -12.65 -9.13
N GLU A 80 -0.88 -13.05 -10.34
CA GLU A 80 -1.78 -13.42 -11.43
C GLU A 80 -2.74 -14.54 -11.03
N GLY A 81 -4.03 -14.30 -11.25
CA GLY A 81 -5.11 -15.24 -10.94
C GLY A 81 -5.43 -15.39 -9.45
N LYS A 82 -4.70 -14.72 -8.55
CA LYS A 82 -4.89 -14.82 -7.09
C LYS A 82 -6.03 -13.94 -6.59
N ARG A 83 -6.73 -14.43 -5.57
CA ARG A 83 -7.61 -13.63 -4.74
C ARG A 83 -6.78 -12.95 -3.66
N CYS A 84 -6.72 -11.64 -3.69
CA CYS A 84 -5.84 -10.85 -2.84
C CYS A 84 -6.61 -10.09 -1.76
N LEU A 85 -5.96 -9.84 -0.63
CA LEU A 85 -6.41 -8.91 0.41
C LEU A 85 -5.43 -7.74 0.48
N ASP A 86 -5.94 -6.52 0.36
CA ASP A 86 -5.20 -5.26 0.61
C ASP A 86 -5.62 -4.71 1.97
N ALA A 87 -4.77 -4.90 2.98
CA ALA A 87 -5.00 -4.47 4.35
C ALA A 87 -4.42 -3.06 4.56
N GLY A 88 -5.31 -2.07 4.73
CA GLY A 88 -4.96 -0.65 4.76
C GLY A 88 -4.95 -0.04 3.37
N ALA A 89 -6.02 -0.28 2.59
CA ALA A 89 -6.09 0.07 1.18
C ALA A 89 -5.95 1.59 0.90
N SER A 90 -6.42 2.45 1.82
CA SER A 90 -6.35 3.91 1.69
C SER A 90 -6.83 4.38 0.30
N THR A 91 -6.00 5.11 -0.45
CA THR A 91 -6.32 5.56 -1.82
C THR A 91 -6.24 4.44 -2.86
N GLY A 92 -5.72 3.26 -2.53
CA GLY A 92 -5.72 2.08 -3.39
C GLY A 92 -4.42 1.81 -4.13
N GLY A 93 -3.28 2.35 -3.66
CA GLY A 93 -2.00 2.11 -4.33
C GLY A 93 -1.63 0.64 -4.45
N PHE A 94 -1.84 -0.16 -3.38
CA PHE A 94 -1.57 -1.59 -3.42
C PHE A 94 -2.64 -2.33 -4.25
N THR A 95 -3.90 -1.99 -4.10
CA THR A 95 -4.99 -2.52 -4.93
C THR A 95 -4.71 -2.33 -6.43
N ASP A 96 -4.24 -1.15 -6.86
CA ASP A 96 -3.90 -0.85 -8.26
C ASP A 96 -2.78 -1.76 -8.78
N VAL A 97 -1.71 -1.94 -7.99
CA VAL A 97 -0.61 -2.88 -8.34
C VAL A 97 -1.13 -4.31 -8.52
N LEU A 98 -1.96 -4.79 -7.59
CA LEU A 98 -2.51 -6.13 -7.65
C LEU A 98 -3.37 -6.33 -8.91
N LEU A 99 -4.21 -5.37 -9.25
CA LEU A 99 -5.06 -5.41 -10.44
C LEU A 99 -4.25 -5.38 -11.74
N ARG A 100 -3.21 -4.52 -11.83
CA ARG A 100 -2.30 -4.45 -12.98
C ARG A 100 -1.46 -5.73 -13.15
N ARG A 101 -1.19 -6.43 -12.04
CA ARG A 101 -0.54 -7.76 -12.04
C ARG A 101 -1.54 -8.92 -12.20
N ASN A 102 -2.76 -8.64 -12.70
CA ASN A 102 -3.79 -9.62 -13.03
C ASN A 102 -4.30 -10.43 -11.82
N ALA A 103 -4.41 -9.83 -10.64
CA ALA A 103 -5.19 -10.44 -9.56
C ALA A 103 -6.60 -10.76 -10.04
N SER A 104 -7.14 -11.94 -9.71
CA SER A 104 -8.51 -12.31 -10.06
C SER A 104 -9.52 -11.48 -9.28
N HIS A 105 -9.20 -11.16 -8.03
CA HIS A 105 -10.05 -10.35 -7.17
C HIS A 105 -9.21 -9.70 -6.05
N VAL A 106 -9.59 -8.50 -5.62
CA VAL A 106 -8.96 -7.79 -4.49
C VAL A 106 -10.03 -7.39 -3.47
N VAL A 107 -9.86 -7.83 -2.22
CA VAL A 107 -10.63 -7.34 -1.08
C VAL A 107 -9.84 -6.20 -0.45
N ALA A 108 -10.30 -4.98 -0.66
CA ALA A 108 -9.67 -3.76 -0.15
C ALA A 108 -10.30 -3.37 1.19
N VAL A 109 -9.52 -3.42 2.26
CA VAL A 109 -9.99 -3.23 3.65
C VAL A 109 -9.34 -1.98 4.24
N ASP A 110 -10.15 -1.06 4.78
CA ASP A 110 -9.66 0.14 5.47
C ASP A 110 -10.58 0.55 6.61
N VAL A 111 -10.01 1.15 7.68
CA VAL A 111 -10.78 1.76 8.78
C VAL A 111 -11.42 3.08 8.36
N GLY A 112 -10.88 3.74 7.34
CA GLY A 112 -11.43 4.94 6.71
C GLY A 112 -12.70 4.66 5.92
N TYR A 113 -13.23 5.72 5.33
CA TYR A 113 -14.43 5.63 4.49
C TYR A 113 -14.26 6.44 3.21
N GLY A 114 -14.54 5.83 2.07
CA GLY A 114 -14.57 6.50 0.79
C GLY A 114 -13.22 6.99 0.28
N GLN A 115 -12.10 6.47 0.80
CA GLN A 115 -10.74 6.91 0.44
C GLN A 115 -10.26 6.31 -0.89
N LEU A 116 -10.71 5.10 -1.22
CA LEU A 116 -10.29 4.38 -2.42
C LEU A 116 -10.61 5.19 -3.69
N ALA A 117 -9.66 5.29 -4.61
CA ALA A 117 -9.81 6.02 -5.87
C ALA A 117 -11.04 5.55 -6.64
N TRP A 118 -11.74 6.49 -7.31
CA TRP A 118 -13.02 6.23 -7.95
C TRP A 118 -12.96 5.08 -8.97
N GLU A 119 -11.92 5.03 -9.78
CA GLU A 119 -11.71 3.98 -10.78
C GLU A 119 -11.59 2.57 -10.17
N LEU A 120 -10.96 2.47 -8.99
CA LEU A 120 -10.85 1.21 -8.26
C LEU A 120 -12.18 0.81 -7.61
N ARG A 121 -12.95 1.80 -7.14
CA ARG A 121 -14.29 1.57 -6.58
C ARG A 121 -15.30 1.04 -7.61
N GLN A 122 -15.10 1.35 -8.90
CA GLN A 122 -15.96 0.89 -9.99
C GLN A 122 -15.48 -0.43 -10.61
N ASN A 123 -14.35 -0.96 -10.18
CA ASN A 123 -13.79 -2.18 -10.76
C ASN A 123 -14.51 -3.42 -10.17
N GLU A 124 -15.11 -4.23 -11.03
CA GLU A 124 -15.86 -5.44 -10.63
C GLU A 124 -14.99 -6.48 -9.92
N ARG A 125 -13.67 -6.41 -10.06
CA ARG A 125 -12.70 -7.26 -9.34
C ARG A 125 -12.35 -6.72 -7.95
N VAL A 126 -13.00 -5.65 -7.45
CA VAL A 126 -12.70 -5.07 -6.15
C VAL A 126 -13.91 -5.15 -5.23
N THR A 127 -13.73 -5.80 -4.08
CA THR A 127 -14.66 -5.70 -2.96
C THR A 127 -14.12 -4.71 -1.94
N ILE A 128 -14.94 -3.76 -1.51
CA ILE A 128 -14.52 -2.71 -0.57
C ILE A 128 -15.13 -2.97 0.80
N LEU A 129 -14.28 -3.03 1.80
CA LEU A 129 -14.65 -3.13 3.22
C LEU A 129 -14.18 -1.86 3.95
N ASP A 130 -14.90 -0.76 3.73
CA ASP A 130 -14.71 0.52 4.43
C ASP A 130 -15.10 0.39 5.91
N ARG A 131 -14.55 1.24 6.81
CA ARG A 131 -14.80 1.29 8.25
C ARG A 131 -14.58 -0.05 8.94
N THR A 132 -13.65 -0.85 8.42
CA THR A 132 -13.37 -2.20 8.90
C THR A 132 -12.02 -2.25 9.58
N ASN A 133 -12.01 -2.62 10.86
CA ASN A 133 -10.78 -2.83 11.60
C ASN A 133 -10.24 -4.24 11.32
N ILE A 134 -9.05 -4.33 10.75
CA ILE A 134 -8.37 -5.58 10.39
C ILE A 134 -8.30 -6.58 11.56
N ARG A 135 -8.16 -6.11 12.80
CA ARG A 135 -8.14 -7.00 13.99
C ARG A 135 -9.39 -7.85 14.15
N HIS A 136 -10.50 -7.43 13.56
CA HIS A 136 -11.80 -8.09 13.65
C HIS A 136 -12.25 -8.69 12.32
N LEU A 137 -11.32 -8.79 11.35
CA LEU A 137 -11.63 -9.37 10.05
C LEU A 137 -11.95 -10.86 10.19
N THR A 138 -13.05 -11.29 9.55
CA THR A 138 -13.51 -12.67 9.58
C THR A 138 -13.66 -13.27 8.18
N GLY A 139 -13.66 -14.60 8.08
CA GLY A 139 -13.91 -15.29 6.81
C GLY A 139 -15.24 -14.91 6.16
N GLU A 140 -16.28 -14.65 6.94
CA GLU A 140 -17.57 -14.21 6.43
C GLU A 140 -17.50 -12.84 5.74
N MET A 141 -16.67 -11.92 6.27
CA MET A 141 -16.48 -10.58 5.69
C MET A 141 -15.71 -10.62 4.37
N VAL A 142 -14.70 -11.47 4.27
CA VAL A 142 -13.89 -11.60 3.05
C VAL A 142 -14.50 -12.55 2.01
N GLY A 143 -15.44 -13.39 2.42
CA GLY A 143 -16.07 -14.41 1.58
C GLY A 143 -15.16 -15.62 1.37
N GLU A 144 -14.58 -15.77 0.16
CA GLU A 144 -13.66 -16.88 -0.12
C GLU A 144 -12.27 -16.62 0.51
N PRO A 145 -11.55 -17.72 0.90
CA PRO A 145 -10.21 -17.59 1.47
C PRO A 145 -9.21 -16.90 0.54
N ILE A 146 -8.30 -16.13 1.15
CA ILE A 146 -7.32 -15.29 0.47
C ILE A 146 -6.07 -16.08 0.08
N ASP A 147 -5.57 -15.87 -1.15
CA ASP A 147 -4.34 -16.49 -1.67
C ASP A 147 -3.09 -15.62 -1.45
N LEU A 148 -3.27 -14.28 -1.39
CA LEU A 148 -2.19 -13.33 -1.18
C LEU A 148 -2.68 -12.18 -0.31
N VAL A 149 -2.00 -11.93 0.79
CA VAL A 149 -2.22 -10.75 1.64
C VAL A 149 -1.13 -9.74 1.38
N VAL A 150 -1.52 -8.48 1.12
CA VAL A 150 -0.61 -7.34 1.19
C VAL A 150 -1.08 -6.40 2.29
N ALA A 151 -0.15 -5.74 3.01
CA ALA A 151 -0.52 -4.87 4.11
C ALA A 151 0.35 -3.61 4.17
N ASP A 152 -0.31 -2.44 4.20
CA ASP A 152 0.28 -1.12 4.43
C ASP A 152 -0.51 -0.39 5.54
N LEU A 153 -0.32 -0.82 6.79
CA LEU A 153 -1.07 -0.32 7.93
C LEU A 153 -0.37 0.84 8.62
N SER A 154 -1.15 1.78 9.14
CA SER A 154 -0.65 2.91 9.93
C SER A 154 -1.33 2.97 11.30
N PHE A 155 -0.59 3.43 12.31
CA PHE A 155 -1.06 3.63 13.69
C PHE A 155 -1.47 2.36 14.44
N ILE A 156 -1.04 1.21 13.96
CA ILE A 156 -1.26 -0.11 14.56
C ILE A 156 -0.03 -0.98 14.31
N SER A 157 0.36 -1.80 15.28
CA SER A 157 1.40 -2.81 15.09
C SER A 157 0.87 -3.97 14.25
N LEU A 158 1.70 -4.49 13.34
CA LEU A 158 1.41 -5.70 12.57
C LEU A 158 1.16 -6.91 13.47
N THR A 159 1.85 -7.00 14.62
CA THR A 159 1.70 -8.10 15.57
C THR A 159 0.25 -8.29 16.03
N LEU A 160 -0.54 -7.20 16.08
CA LEU A 160 -1.95 -7.24 16.49
C LEU A 160 -2.92 -7.72 15.40
N VAL A 161 -2.50 -7.70 14.13
CA VAL A 161 -3.38 -7.99 12.98
C VAL A 161 -3.01 -9.30 12.27
N LEU A 162 -1.77 -9.76 12.40
CA LEU A 162 -1.30 -11.01 11.79
C LEU A 162 -2.19 -12.22 12.09
N PRO A 163 -2.71 -12.43 13.32
CA PRO A 163 -3.62 -13.53 13.59
C PRO A 163 -4.91 -13.49 12.74
N ALA A 164 -5.52 -12.30 12.59
CA ALA A 164 -6.74 -12.13 11.80
C ALA A 164 -6.47 -12.33 10.30
N LEU A 165 -5.36 -11.80 9.79
CA LEU A 165 -4.94 -12.00 8.40
C LEU A 165 -4.68 -13.48 8.09
N ALA A 166 -4.00 -14.19 9.00
CA ALA A 166 -3.75 -15.62 8.88
C ALA A 166 -5.03 -16.46 8.89
N ALA A 167 -6.02 -16.06 9.71
CA ALA A 167 -7.29 -16.79 9.86
C ALA A 167 -8.16 -16.73 8.59
N VAL A 168 -8.07 -15.67 7.78
CA VAL A 168 -8.88 -15.50 6.55
C VAL A 168 -8.16 -16.00 5.30
N SER A 169 -6.93 -16.52 5.43
CA SER A 169 -6.08 -16.90 4.31
C SER A 169 -5.98 -18.41 4.15
N ARG A 170 -5.76 -18.85 2.91
CA ARG A 170 -5.48 -20.26 2.59
C ARG A 170 -4.20 -20.75 3.29
N PRO A 171 -4.07 -22.06 3.53
CA PRO A 171 -2.86 -22.62 4.13
C PRO A 171 -1.57 -22.34 3.35
N ASP A 172 -1.65 -22.19 2.04
CA ASP A 172 -0.53 -21.92 1.12
C ASP A 172 -0.44 -20.45 0.68
N ALA A 173 -1.17 -19.55 1.34
CA ALA A 173 -1.16 -18.14 1.02
C ALA A 173 0.20 -17.48 1.28
N ASP A 174 0.53 -16.50 0.44
CA ASP A 174 1.63 -15.59 0.65
C ASP A 174 1.18 -14.33 1.38
N PHE A 175 2.10 -13.75 2.17
CA PHE A 175 1.90 -12.47 2.84
C PHE A 175 3.06 -11.55 2.50
N VAL A 176 2.78 -10.37 1.96
CA VAL A 176 3.76 -9.31 1.72
C VAL A 176 3.35 -8.11 2.56
N VAL A 177 3.91 -8.02 3.76
CA VAL A 177 3.49 -7.04 4.77
C VAL A 177 4.56 -5.99 4.99
N MET A 178 4.16 -4.71 5.08
CA MET A 178 5.07 -3.61 5.28
C MET A 178 5.23 -3.30 6.77
N VAL A 179 6.41 -3.59 7.29
CA VAL A 179 6.83 -3.21 8.64
C VAL A 179 7.19 -1.74 8.68
N LYS A 180 6.54 -1.00 9.54
CA LYS A 180 6.79 0.42 9.80
C LYS A 180 7.38 0.59 11.19
N PRO A 181 8.70 0.73 11.34
CA PRO A 181 9.35 0.78 12.66
C PRO A 181 8.71 1.76 13.64
N GLN A 182 8.20 2.90 13.13
CA GLN A 182 7.55 3.92 13.95
C GLN A 182 6.24 3.47 14.63
N PHE A 183 5.64 2.37 14.19
CA PHE A 183 4.43 1.79 14.80
C PHE A 183 4.70 0.51 15.57
N GLU A 184 5.97 0.04 15.57
CA GLU A 184 6.39 -1.20 16.24
C GLU A 184 7.23 -0.94 17.51
N VAL A 185 8.11 0.08 17.50
CA VAL A 185 9.11 0.28 18.60
C VAL A 185 8.58 0.89 19.89
N GLY A 186 7.31 1.35 19.93
CA GLY A 186 6.77 2.12 21.05
C GLY A 186 7.09 3.61 20.98
N ARG A 187 6.20 4.42 21.58
CA ARG A 187 6.26 5.90 21.48
C ARG A 187 7.51 6.50 22.12
N GLU A 188 8.03 5.88 23.17
CA GLU A 188 9.18 6.34 23.93
C GLU A 188 10.51 6.24 23.16
N LYS A 189 10.54 5.41 22.09
CA LYS A 189 11.72 5.22 21.23
C LYS A 189 11.66 6.03 19.94
N LEU A 190 10.60 6.84 19.75
CA LEU A 190 10.47 7.71 18.58
C LEU A 190 11.35 8.93 18.70
N GLY A 191 12.13 9.21 17.65
CA GLY A 191 12.88 10.45 17.52
C GLY A 191 12.01 11.66 17.16
N ALA A 192 12.63 12.81 17.03
CA ALA A 192 11.96 14.04 16.60
C ALA A 192 11.21 13.81 15.27
N GLY A 193 9.94 14.25 15.24
CA GLY A 193 9.05 14.07 14.08
C GLY A 193 8.52 12.65 13.91
N GLY A 194 8.64 11.77 14.94
CA GLY A 194 8.14 10.39 14.85
C GLY A 194 9.01 9.49 13.96
N VAL A 195 10.29 9.83 13.76
CA VAL A 195 11.20 9.09 12.88
C VAL A 195 12.14 8.19 13.68
N VAL A 196 12.19 6.91 13.33
CA VAL A 196 13.12 5.92 13.88
C VAL A 196 14.42 5.95 13.06
N ARG A 197 15.45 6.66 13.57
CA ARG A 197 16.75 6.80 12.90
C ARG A 197 17.74 5.72 13.25
N ASP A 198 17.65 5.16 14.47
CA ASP A 198 18.55 4.14 14.94
C ASP A 198 18.35 2.82 14.15
N PRO A 199 19.39 2.32 13.43
CA PRO A 199 19.29 1.06 12.69
C PRO A 199 18.99 -0.15 13.59
N GLN A 200 19.41 -0.14 14.84
CA GLN A 200 19.15 -1.23 15.78
C GLN A 200 17.66 -1.28 16.18
N LEU A 201 17.01 -0.11 16.33
CA LEU A 201 15.58 -0.05 16.57
C LEU A 201 14.79 -0.50 15.33
N ARG A 202 15.25 -0.16 14.12
CA ARG A 202 14.64 -0.66 12.89
C ARG A 202 14.75 -2.18 12.78
N LYS A 203 15.94 -2.72 13.07
CA LYS A 203 16.20 -4.17 13.11
C LYS A 203 15.30 -4.87 14.13
N SER A 204 15.23 -4.36 15.35
CA SER A 204 14.35 -4.90 16.39
C SER A 204 12.89 -4.93 15.94
N ALA A 205 12.38 -3.85 15.35
CA ALA A 205 11.01 -3.78 14.85
C ALA A 205 10.71 -4.87 13.79
N VAL A 206 11.65 -5.13 12.88
CA VAL A 206 11.50 -6.19 11.87
C VAL A 206 11.50 -7.57 12.51
N ILE A 207 12.39 -7.81 13.48
CA ILE A 207 12.46 -9.08 14.24
C ILE A 207 11.17 -9.31 15.02
N ASP A 208 10.69 -8.32 15.78
CA ASP A 208 9.50 -8.43 16.62
C ASP A 208 8.26 -8.82 15.79
N VAL A 209 8.11 -8.23 14.58
CA VAL A 209 7.03 -8.59 13.66
C VAL A 209 7.21 -9.99 13.08
N ALA A 210 8.44 -10.37 12.69
CA ALA A 210 8.73 -11.68 12.13
C ALA A 210 8.51 -12.81 13.16
N ASP A 211 8.92 -12.59 14.42
CA ASP A 211 8.71 -13.54 15.51
C ASP A 211 7.21 -13.68 15.82
N SER A 212 6.47 -12.57 15.88
CA SER A 212 5.01 -12.60 16.04
C SER A 212 4.30 -13.31 14.88
N ALA A 213 4.82 -13.19 13.65
CA ALA A 213 4.30 -13.95 12.51
C ALA A 213 4.59 -15.45 12.67
N TYR A 214 5.80 -15.79 13.13
CA TYR A 214 6.19 -17.18 13.36
C TYR A 214 5.31 -17.86 14.43
N ASP A 215 4.95 -17.14 15.48
CA ASP A 215 4.06 -17.61 16.55
C ASP A 215 2.65 -18.00 16.04
N VAL A 216 2.21 -17.39 14.93
CA VAL A 216 0.94 -17.75 14.26
C VAL A 216 1.15 -18.70 13.06
N GLY A 217 2.34 -19.31 12.97
CA GLY A 217 2.71 -20.30 11.96
C GLY A 217 3.15 -19.74 10.61
N LEU A 218 3.46 -18.43 10.52
CA LEU A 218 3.94 -17.75 9.32
C LEU A 218 5.44 -17.50 9.42
N GLY A 219 6.28 -18.37 8.83
CA GLY A 219 7.72 -18.13 8.74
C GLY A 219 8.06 -17.12 7.63
N THR A 220 9.33 -16.70 7.57
CA THR A 220 9.81 -15.65 6.67
C THR A 220 10.62 -16.24 5.52
N LEU A 221 10.22 -15.93 4.28
CA LEU A 221 10.93 -16.29 3.05
C LEU A 221 11.84 -15.18 2.52
N GLY A 222 11.64 -13.94 2.98
CA GLY A 222 12.47 -12.82 2.57
C GLY A 222 12.14 -11.54 3.29
N VAL A 223 13.11 -10.63 3.30
CA VAL A 223 13.00 -9.27 3.81
C VAL A 223 13.67 -8.29 2.85
N THR A 224 13.08 -7.12 2.66
CA THR A 224 13.69 -6.03 1.88
C THR A 224 13.25 -4.68 2.39
N ALA A 225 14.09 -3.66 2.21
CA ALA A 225 13.67 -2.28 2.46
C ALA A 225 12.70 -1.81 1.36
N SER A 226 11.75 -0.98 1.73
CA SER A 226 10.88 -0.29 0.77
C SER A 226 11.71 0.61 -0.14
N SER A 227 11.37 0.64 -1.43
CA SER A 227 12.01 1.51 -2.43
C SER A 227 11.80 3.00 -2.16
N LEU A 228 10.78 3.35 -1.38
CA LEU A 228 10.45 4.72 -1.00
C LEU A 228 10.30 4.81 0.52
N PRO A 229 10.76 5.91 1.14
CA PRO A 229 10.50 6.16 2.56
C PRO A 229 9.05 6.54 2.80
N GLY A 230 8.61 6.40 4.05
CA GLY A 230 7.35 6.93 4.53
C GLY A 230 7.28 8.46 4.43
N PRO A 231 6.09 9.07 4.56
CA PRO A 231 5.89 10.51 4.40
C PRO A 231 6.75 11.38 5.33
N ALA A 232 7.04 10.89 6.55
CA ALA A 232 7.91 11.58 7.52
C ALA A 232 9.40 11.25 7.37
N GLY A 233 9.79 10.42 6.39
CA GLY A 233 11.16 9.99 6.16
C GLY A 233 11.56 8.70 6.89
N ASN A 234 10.61 7.97 7.49
CA ASN A 234 10.89 6.65 8.06
C ASN A 234 11.27 5.65 6.96
N VAL A 235 12.30 4.85 7.21
CA VAL A 235 12.59 3.67 6.40
C VAL A 235 11.62 2.56 6.80
N GLU A 236 10.99 1.96 5.82
CA GLU A 236 9.99 0.90 5.98
C GLU A 236 10.51 -0.37 5.31
N TYR A 237 10.05 -1.54 5.75
CA TYR A 237 10.55 -2.83 5.29
C TYR A 237 9.41 -3.73 4.89
N PHE A 238 9.60 -4.59 3.89
CA PHE A 238 8.67 -5.64 3.55
C PHE A 238 9.17 -7.00 4.04
N LEU A 239 8.26 -7.78 4.61
CA LEU A 239 8.44 -9.20 4.90
C LEU A 239 7.59 -10.01 3.93
N TRP A 240 8.19 -11.04 3.36
CA TRP A 240 7.47 -12.10 2.65
C TRP A 240 7.32 -13.30 3.58
N LEU A 241 6.09 -13.57 3.98
CA LEU A 241 5.77 -14.62 4.94
C LEU A 241 4.93 -15.72 4.28
N ARG A 242 5.08 -16.96 4.78
CA ARG A 242 4.28 -18.11 4.35
C ARG A 242 4.23 -19.15 5.47
N ARG A 243 3.14 -19.92 5.55
CA ARG A 243 3.06 -21.03 6.51
C ARG A 243 4.14 -22.07 6.25
N GLY A 244 4.76 -22.55 7.33
CA GLY A 244 5.80 -23.57 7.27
C GLY A 244 7.14 -23.10 6.75
N ALA A 245 7.31 -21.81 6.42
CA ALA A 245 8.61 -21.23 6.15
C ALA A 245 9.45 -21.15 7.44
N PRO A 246 10.81 -21.02 7.33
CA PRO A 246 11.69 -20.91 8.50
C PRO A 246 11.49 -19.59 9.25
N GLN A 247 12.10 -19.48 10.42
CA GLN A 247 12.30 -18.18 11.06
C GLN A 247 13.12 -17.24 10.18
N ILE A 248 13.02 -15.96 10.47
CA ILE A 248 13.72 -14.92 9.70
C ILE A 248 15.24 -15.08 9.83
N ASP A 249 15.94 -14.92 8.71
CA ASP A 249 17.40 -14.85 8.67
C ASP A 249 17.87 -13.47 9.13
N LEU A 250 18.68 -13.43 10.20
CA LEU A 250 19.20 -12.19 10.78
C LEU A 250 20.21 -11.49 9.86
N GLU A 251 20.96 -12.23 9.03
CA GLU A 251 21.88 -11.65 8.06
C GLU A 251 21.11 -10.93 6.93
N ALA A 252 19.99 -11.51 6.48
CA ALA A 252 19.11 -10.88 5.50
C ALA A 252 18.50 -9.58 6.04
N ILE A 253 18.18 -9.50 7.34
CA ILE A 253 17.73 -8.23 7.96
C ILE A 253 18.86 -7.19 7.92
N ASP A 254 20.08 -7.55 8.32
CA ASP A 254 21.21 -6.63 8.32
C ASP A 254 21.48 -6.07 6.92
N GLU A 255 21.37 -6.90 5.87
CA GLU A 255 21.44 -6.45 4.50
C GLU A 255 20.31 -5.48 4.12
N ALA A 256 19.06 -5.79 4.51
CA ALA A 256 17.92 -4.92 4.23
C ALA A 256 18.05 -3.56 4.93
N ILE A 257 18.55 -3.54 6.18
CA ILE A 257 18.83 -2.30 6.91
C ILE A 257 19.92 -1.47 6.22
N ALA A 258 21.01 -2.11 5.77
CA ALA A 258 22.13 -1.44 5.12
C ALA A 258 21.77 -0.89 3.72
N LYS A 259 20.91 -1.58 2.97
CA LYS A 259 20.48 -1.20 1.61
C LYS A 259 19.28 -0.24 1.57
N GLY A 260 18.62 -0.01 2.71
CA GLY A 260 17.47 0.88 2.78
C GLY A 260 17.84 2.34 2.49
N PRO A 261 16.88 3.19 2.09
CA PRO A 261 17.10 4.61 1.89
C PRO A 261 17.61 5.25 3.19
N GLN A 262 18.72 6.01 3.10
CA GLN A 262 19.40 6.66 4.24
C GLN A 262 18.79 8.03 4.52
#